data_253140dc12f17e7b9e676f9410855e00
#
_entry.id   253140dc12f17e7b9e676f9410855e00
#
_cell.length_a   1.000
_cell.length_b   1.000
_cell.length_c   1.000
_cell.angle_alpha   90.00
_cell.angle_beta   90.00
_cell.angle_gamma   90.00
#
_symmetry.space_group_name_H-M   'P 1'
#
loop_
_entity.id
_entity.type
_entity.pdbx_description
1 polymer ?
#
loop_
_entity_poly.entity_id
_entity_poly.type
_entity_poly.pdbx_seq_one_letter_code
_entity_poly.pdbx_strand_id
1 'polypeptide(L)' 'TPVWWYTMASPVKTFLSNNNFDGKIIVPFCTHGGGGASSTYTDMQKLAPTAKVIEGYTTYEDSANVNDIKKWISNLNF' A
#
# COMPACT_ATOMS: atom_id res chain seq x y z
N THR A 1 0.03 -4.78 3.03
CA THR A 1 1.00 -4.82 4.13
C THR A 1 0.37 -4.39 5.44
N PRO A 2 0.74 -5.00 6.56
CA PRO A 2 0.48 -4.38 7.85
C PRO A 2 1.26 -3.07 7.97
N VAL A 3 0.76 -2.14 8.79
CA VAL A 3 1.46 -0.90 9.11
C VAL A 3 2.24 -1.11 10.40
N TRP A 4 3.56 -1.12 10.30
CA TRP A 4 4.49 -1.26 11.44
C TRP A 4 5.26 0.05 11.61
N TRP A 5 5.25 0.60 12.83
CA TRP A 5 5.99 1.82 13.12
C TRP A 5 5.70 2.94 12.11
N TYR A 6 4.39 3.15 11.82
CA TYR A 6 3.89 4.22 10.97
C TYR A 6 4.22 4.06 9.48
N THR A 7 4.71 2.90 9.05
CA THR A 7 5.00 2.63 7.65
C THR A 7 4.78 1.15 7.31
N MET A 8 5.16 0.77 6.09
CA MET A 8 5.04 -0.62 5.66
C MET A 8 5.90 -1.57 6.50
N ALA A 9 5.48 -2.83 6.58
CA ALA A 9 6.26 -3.87 7.23
C ALA A 9 7.62 -4.07 6.56
N SER A 10 8.65 -4.40 7.34
CA SER A 10 10.02 -4.52 6.86
C SER A 10 10.21 -5.48 5.68
N PRO A 11 9.55 -6.65 5.61
CA PRO A 11 9.64 -7.52 4.42
C PRO A 11 9.18 -6.84 3.13
N VAL A 12 8.14 -6.01 3.20
CA VAL A 12 7.64 -5.26 2.05
C VAL A 12 8.65 -4.21 1.62
N LYS A 13 9.26 -3.52 2.58
CA LYS A 13 10.33 -2.55 2.32
C LYS A 13 11.49 -3.20 1.58
N THR A 14 11.93 -4.36 2.04
CA THR A 14 13.02 -5.11 1.42
C THR A 14 12.66 -5.53 -0.01
N PHE A 15 11.45 -6.02 -0.22
CA PHE A 15 10.94 -6.42 -1.53
C PHE A 15 10.96 -5.24 -2.51
N LEU A 16 10.44 -4.09 -2.10
CA LEU A 16 10.42 -2.90 -2.97
C LEU A 16 11.84 -2.38 -3.28
N SER A 17 12.75 -2.46 -2.31
CA SER A 17 14.11 -2.00 -2.49
C SER A 17 14.94 -2.87 -3.44
N ASN A 18 14.62 -4.17 -3.50
CA ASN A 18 15.42 -5.16 -4.23
C ASN A 18 14.87 -5.53 -5.60
N ASN A 19 13.78 -4.91 -6.04
CA ASN A 19 13.16 -5.21 -7.32
C ASN A 19 12.98 -3.93 -8.16
N ASN A 20 12.93 -4.11 -9.47
CA ASN A 20 12.72 -3.01 -10.40
C ASN A 20 11.25 -2.95 -10.78
N PHE A 21 10.63 -1.80 -10.55
CA PHE A 21 9.23 -1.53 -10.87
C PHE A 21 9.05 -0.42 -11.91
N ASP A 22 10.06 -0.19 -12.75
CA ASP A 22 10.02 0.85 -13.78
C ASP A 22 8.78 0.72 -14.66
N GLY A 23 8.04 1.81 -14.80
CA GLY A 23 6.84 1.86 -15.63
C GLY A 23 5.64 1.12 -15.05
N LYS A 24 5.74 0.56 -13.87
CA LYS A 24 4.65 -0.17 -13.22
C LYS A 24 3.77 0.77 -12.40
N ILE A 25 2.52 0.35 -12.21
CA ILE A 25 1.60 0.99 -11.27
C ILE A 25 1.49 0.07 -10.07
N ILE A 26 1.82 0.59 -8.89
CA ILE A 26 1.71 -0.15 -7.64
C ILE A 26 0.41 0.26 -6.95
N VAL A 27 -0.45 -0.72 -6.69
CA VAL A 27 -1.75 -0.53 -6.06
C VAL A 27 -1.72 -1.22 -4.70
N PRO A 28 -1.27 -0.52 -3.66
CA PRO A 28 -1.11 -1.14 -2.35
C PRO A 28 -2.43 -1.19 -1.57
N PHE A 29 -2.48 -2.09 -0.61
CA PHE A 29 -3.46 -2.02 0.47
C PHE A 29 -2.74 -2.26 1.80
N CYS A 30 -3.27 -1.71 2.87
CA CYS A 30 -2.67 -1.93 4.18
C CYS A 30 -3.71 -2.11 5.28
N THR A 31 -3.31 -2.85 6.31
CA THR A 31 -4.07 -3.03 7.54
C THR A 31 -3.34 -2.35 8.68
N HIS A 32 -4.07 -1.79 9.62
CA HIS A 32 -3.47 -1.08 10.74
C HIS A 32 -4.22 -1.34 12.06
N GLY A 33 -3.55 -1.07 13.17
CA GLY A 33 -4.13 -1.24 14.49
C GLY A 33 -4.70 0.04 15.11
N GLY A 34 -4.84 1.11 14.33
CA GLY A 34 -5.43 2.36 14.82
C GLY A 34 -4.80 3.64 14.28
N GLY A 35 -3.61 3.58 13.70
CA GLY A 35 -2.90 4.75 13.21
C GLY A 35 -3.13 5.10 11.74
N GLY A 36 -3.96 4.33 11.03
CA GLY A 36 -4.15 4.51 9.59
C GLY A 36 -2.92 4.09 8.79
N ALA A 37 -2.86 4.50 7.53
CA ALA A 37 -1.74 4.19 6.66
C ALA A 37 -0.45 4.95 7.02
N SER A 38 -0.58 6.06 7.73
CA SER A 38 0.55 6.95 8.07
C SER A 38 1.40 7.25 6.83
N SER A 39 2.70 7.04 6.87
CA SER A 39 3.59 7.31 5.75
C SER A 39 3.78 6.13 4.80
N THR A 40 2.97 5.06 4.93
CA THR A 40 3.15 3.83 4.16
C THR A 40 3.24 4.09 2.65
N TYR A 41 2.25 4.76 2.08
CA TYR A 41 2.20 4.97 0.61
C TYR A 41 3.29 5.93 0.13
N THR A 42 3.58 6.96 0.90
CA THR A 42 4.65 7.90 0.59
C THR A 42 6.01 7.20 0.60
N ASP A 43 6.25 6.35 1.59
CA ASP A 43 7.50 5.60 1.69
C ASP A 43 7.63 4.57 0.58
N MET A 44 6.54 3.92 0.18
CA MET A 44 6.54 3.03 -0.98
C MET A 44 6.96 3.76 -2.24
N GLN A 45 6.44 4.96 -2.47
CA GLN A 45 6.82 5.77 -3.64
C GLN A 45 8.30 6.12 -3.62
N LYS A 46 8.86 6.41 -2.46
CA LYS A 46 10.30 6.70 -2.32
C LYS A 46 11.17 5.50 -2.64
N LEU A 47 10.72 4.30 -2.30
CA LEU A 47 11.45 3.06 -2.57
C LEU A 47 11.30 2.58 -4.01
N ALA A 48 10.26 3.00 -4.71
CA ALA A 48 9.99 2.67 -6.10
C ALA A 48 9.77 3.93 -6.91
N PRO A 49 10.80 4.78 -7.07
CA PRO A 49 10.62 6.13 -7.63
C PRO A 49 10.24 6.15 -9.12
N THR A 50 10.52 5.07 -9.85
CA THR A 50 10.20 4.96 -11.27
C THR A 50 8.85 4.29 -11.52
N ALA A 51 8.17 3.86 -10.48
CA ALA A 51 6.81 3.35 -10.54
C ALA A 51 5.82 4.43 -10.10
N LYS A 52 4.56 4.26 -10.44
CA LYS A 52 3.48 5.09 -9.92
C LYS A 52 2.82 4.36 -8.77
N VAL A 53 3.00 4.84 -7.55
CA VAL A 53 2.34 4.31 -6.36
C VAL A 53 1.11 5.16 -6.09
N ILE A 54 -0.07 4.56 -6.20
CA ILE A 54 -1.33 5.25 -5.92
C ILE A 54 -1.72 5.06 -4.46
N GLU A 55 -2.55 5.93 -3.94
CA GLU A 55 -3.13 5.74 -2.62
C GLU A 55 -4.02 4.51 -2.64
N GLY A 56 -3.72 3.57 -1.75
CA GLY A 56 -4.39 2.28 -1.73
C GLY A 56 -5.56 2.19 -0.76
N TYR A 57 -5.99 0.96 -0.53
CA TYR A 57 -7.04 0.66 0.43
C TYR A 57 -6.45 0.51 1.83
N THR A 58 -7.00 1.24 2.80
CA THR A 58 -6.55 1.24 4.19
C THR A 58 -7.69 0.81 5.10
N THR A 59 -7.45 -0.16 5.97
CA THR A 59 -8.47 -0.66 6.89
C THR A 59 -7.88 -1.13 8.21
N TYR A 60 -8.70 -1.17 9.26
CA TYR A 60 -8.33 -1.85 10.50
C TYR A 60 -8.10 -3.34 10.25
N GLU A 61 -7.26 -3.97 11.08
CA GLU A 61 -6.84 -5.36 10.91
C GLU A 61 -8.01 -6.33 10.68
N ASP A 62 -9.10 -6.19 11.42
CA ASP A 62 -10.24 -7.10 11.36
C ASP A 62 -11.46 -6.51 10.65
N SER A 63 -11.31 -5.40 9.98
CA SER A 63 -12.43 -4.67 9.39
C SER A 63 -12.48 -4.73 7.86
N ALA A 64 -11.61 -5.51 7.24
CA ALA A 64 -11.63 -5.67 5.78
C ALA A 64 -12.98 -6.25 5.34
N ASN A 65 -13.64 -5.56 4.41
CA ASN A 65 -14.95 -5.94 3.90
C ASN A 65 -14.86 -6.20 2.40
N VAL A 66 -15.34 -7.37 1.98
CA VAL A 66 -15.26 -7.78 0.57
C VAL A 66 -15.94 -6.78 -0.35
N ASN A 67 -17.08 -6.23 0.05
CA ASN A 67 -17.82 -5.26 -0.77
C ASN A 67 -17.06 -3.95 -0.91
N ASP A 68 -16.41 -3.49 0.15
CA ASP A 68 -15.58 -2.28 0.12
C ASP A 68 -14.36 -2.46 -0.77
N ILE A 69 -13.74 -3.63 -0.70
CA ILE A 69 -12.59 -3.97 -1.54
C ILE A 69 -13.00 -4.03 -3.01
N LYS A 70 -14.16 -4.63 -3.31
CA LYS A 70 -14.70 -4.66 -4.67
C LYS A 70 -14.97 -3.26 -5.22
N LYS A 71 -15.54 -2.36 -4.40
CA LYS A 71 -15.76 -0.97 -4.77
C LYS A 71 -14.45 -0.24 -5.04
N TRP A 72 -13.47 -0.44 -4.17
CA TRP A 72 -12.15 0.16 -4.34
C TRP A 72 -11.52 -0.27 -5.66
N ILE A 73 -11.50 -1.57 -5.95
CA ILE A 73 -10.94 -2.10 -7.19
C ILE A 73 -11.69 -1.54 -8.41
N SER A 74 -13.03 -1.48 -8.35
CA SER A 74 -13.85 -0.97 -9.44
C SER A 74 -13.61 0.51 -9.72
N ASN A 75 -13.21 1.27 -8.72
CA ASN A 75 -12.94 2.70 -8.84
C ASN A 75 -11.50 3.01 -9.25
N LEU A 76 -10.64 2.01 -9.34
CA LEU A 76 -9.27 2.20 -9.84
C LEU A 76 -9.34 2.50 -11.33
N ASN A 77 -8.67 3.58 -11.73
CA ASN A 77 -8.72 4.07 -13.10
C ASN A 77 -7.30 4.29 -13.61
N PHE A 78 -6.80 3.33 -14.35
CA PHE A 78 -5.50 3.42 -14.98
C PHE A 78 -5.38 2.60 -16.27
#